data_e9e029db0c71c946460a03719f018c6b
#
_entry.id   e9e029db0c71c946460a03719f018c6b
#
_cell.length_a   1.000
_cell.length_b   1.000
_cell.length_c   1.000
_cell.angle_alpha   90.00
_cell.angle_beta   90.00
_cell.angle_gamma   90.00
#
_symmetry.space_group_name_H-M   'P 1'
#
loop_
_entity.id
_entity.type
_entity.pdbx_description
1 polymer ?
#
loop_
_entity_poly.entity_id
_entity_poly.type
_entity_poly.pdbx_seq_one_letter_code
_entity_poly.pdbx_strand_id
1 'polypeptide(L)' 'MINEQLLGYVRQQLSINIGRETIIANLKSGGWNDADINEAFSTTGA' A
#
# COMPACT_ATOMS: atom_id res chain seq x y z
N MET A 1 2.04 -1.46 13.93
CA MET A 1 0.57 -1.38 13.92
C MET A 1 0.08 -0.95 12.55
N ILE A 2 -0.95 -1.59 12.03
CA ILE A 2 -1.42 -1.29 10.68
C ILE A 2 -2.24 -0.02 10.66
N ASN A 3 -2.07 0.76 9.61
CA ASN A 3 -2.82 2.00 9.42
C ASN A 3 -3.96 1.73 8.45
N GLU A 4 -5.20 1.92 8.90
CA GLU A 4 -6.39 1.65 8.09
C GLU A 4 -6.46 2.54 6.86
N GLN A 5 -5.97 3.76 6.97
CA GLN A 5 -5.91 4.69 5.85
C GLN A 5 -5.00 4.16 4.75
N LEU A 6 -3.85 3.63 5.17
CA LEU A 6 -2.90 3.02 4.24
C LEU A 6 -3.51 1.78 3.59
N LEU A 7 -4.18 0.94 4.37
CA LEU A 7 -4.84 -0.24 3.84
C LEU A 7 -5.90 0.11 2.81
N GLY A 8 -6.71 1.12 3.11
CA GLY A 8 -7.73 1.58 2.18
C GLY A 8 -7.16 2.05 0.87
N TYR A 9 -6.06 2.78 0.93
CA TYR A 9 -5.37 3.26 -0.25
C TYR A 9 -4.87 2.10 -1.10
N VAL A 10 -4.19 1.14 -0.48
CA VAL A 10 -3.63 -0.02 -1.19
C VAL A 10 -4.74 -0.83 -1.84
N ARG A 11 -5.82 -1.09 -1.11
CA ARG A 11 -6.97 -1.82 -1.65
C ARG A 11 -7.57 -1.14 -2.86
N GLN A 12 -7.76 0.17 -2.76
CA GLN A 12 -8.35 0.95 -3.84
C GLN A 12 -7.48 0.89 -5.09
N GLN A 13 -6.19 1.06 -4.92
CA GLN A 13 -5.26 1.03 -6.05
C GLN A 13 -5.21 -0.35 -6.71
N LEU A 14 -5.25 -1.40 -5.91
CA LEU A 14 -5.26 -2.76 -6.45
C LEU A 14 -6.56 -3.05 -7.20
N SER A 15 -7.68 -2.52 -6.72
CA SER A 15 -8.97 -2.78 -7.36
C SER A 15 -9.09 -2.09 -8.72
N ILE A 16 -8.34 -1.04 -8.97
CA ILE A 16 -8.30 -0.38 -10.28
C ILE A 16 -7.09 -0.81 -11.11
N ASN A 17 -6.50 -1.93 -10.74
CA ASN A 17 -5.38 -2.54 -11.48
C ASN A 17 -4.10 -1.72 -11.54
N ILE A 18 -3.84 -0.94 -10.51
CA ILE A 18 -2.58 -0.22 -10.40
C ILE A 18 -1.50 -1.24 -10.00
N GLY A 19 -0.38 -1.22 -10.70
CA GLY A 19 0.72 -2.13 -10.41
C GLY A 19 1.30 -1.94 -9.03
N ARG A 20 1.72 -3.04 -8.41
CA ARG A 20 2.29 -3.02 -7.07
C ARG A 20 3.46 -2.04 -6.96
N GLU A 21 4.33 -2.03 -7.96
CA GLU A 21 5.50 -1.15 -7.98
C GLU A 21 5.09 0.32 -7.96
N THR A 22 4.04 0.66 -8.69
CA THR A 22 3.53 2.03 -8.72
C THR A 22 2.98 2.43 -7.36
N ILE A 23 2.25 1.52 -6.73
CA ILE A 23 1.69 1.78 -5.40
C ILE A 23 2.81 2.02 -4.39
N ILE A 24 3.83 1.18 -4.42
CA ILE A 24 4.98 1.31 -3.52
C ILE A 24 5.69 2.64 -3.73
N ALA A 25 5.93 3.00 -4.98
CA ALA A 25 6.60 4.26 -5.30
C ALA A 25 5.79 5.46 -4.79
N ASN A 26 4.48 5.43 -4.98
CA ASN A 26 3.61 6.50 -4.52
C ASN A 26 3.60 6.61 -3.00
N LEU A 27 3.59 5.49 -2.31
CA LEU A 27 3.61 5.49 -0.85
C LEU A 27 4.93 6.00 -0.29
N LYS A 28 6.04 5.61 -0.89
CA LYS A 28 7.34 6.13 -0.49
C LYS A 28 7.44 7.63 -0.67
N SER A 29 6.90 8.13 -1.76
CA SER A 29 6.82 9.56 -2.02
C SER A 29 6.02 10.28 -0.95
N GLY A 30 5.02 9.63 -0.40
CA GLY A 30 4.18 10.17 0.65
C GLY A 30 4.77 10.05 2.05
N GLY A 31 5.96 9.45 2.18
CA GLY A 31 6.64 9.35 3.47
C GLY A 31 6.46 8.03 4.19
N TRP A 32 5.81 7.05 3.58
CA TRP A 32 5.64 5.73 4.20
C TRP A 32 6.94 4.94 4.09
N ASN A 33 7.25 4.15 5.10
CA ASN A 33 8.45 3.31 5.08
C ASN A 33 8.12 1.92 4.54
N ASP A 34 9.19 1.18 4.18
CA ASP A 34 9.04 -0.14 3.57
C ASP A 34 8.30 -1.13 4.47
N ALA A 35 8.55 -1.07 5.76
CA ALA A 35 7.91 -1.99 6.70
C ALA A 35 6.40 -1.82 6.71
N ASP A 36 5.94 -0.57 6.75
CA ASP A 36 4.51 -0.26 6.73
C ASP A 36 3.86 -0.67 5.41
N ILE A 37 4.54 -0.40 4.30
CA ILE A 37 4.06 -0.75 2.97
C ILE A 37 3.92 -2.27 2.84
N ASN A 38 4.92 -3.02 3.27
CA ASN A 38 4.90 -4.47 3.24
C ASN A 38 3.77 -5.04 4.10
N GLU A 39 3.57 -4.46 5.26
CA GLU A 39 2.50 -4.88 6.16
C GLU A 39 1.13 -4.67 5.52
N ALA A 40 0.95 -3.54 4.86
CA ALA A 40 -0.30 -3.24 4.18
C ALA A 40 -0.60 -4.25 3.07
N PHE A 41 0.39 -4.56 2.25
CA PHE A 41 0.22 -5.56 1.19
C PHE A 41 -0.07 -6.94 1.75
N SER A 42 0.60 -7.31 2.81
CA SER A 42 0.39 -8.59 3.48
C SER A 42 -1.04 -8.71 4.01
N THR A 43 -1.53 -7.65 4.61
CA THR A 43 -2.86 -7.63 5.20
C THR A 43 -3.97 -7.65 4.14
N THR A 44 -3.74 -7.03 2.99
CA THR A 44 -4.72 -7.03 1.92
C THR A 44 -4.73 -8.33 1.12
N GLY A 45 -3.77 -9.21 1.36
CA GLY A 45 -3.68 -10.49 0.65
C GLY A 45 -3.13 -10.37 -0.75
N ALA A 46 -2.53 -9.27 -1.07
CA ALA A 46 -2.01 -9.05 -2.41
C ALA A 46 -0.56 -9.53 -2.55
#